data_716e86ae0d4d430831295d14e5d04e0c
#
_entry.id   716e86ae0d4d430831295d14e5d04e0c
#
_cell.length_a   1.000
_cell.length_b   1.000
_cell.length_c   1.000
_cell.angle_alpha   90.00
_cell.angle_beta   90.00
_cell.angle_gamma   90.00
#
_symmetry.space_group_name_H-M   'P 1'
#
loop_
_entity.id
_entity.type
_entity.pdbx_description
1 polymer ?
#
loop_
_entity_poly.entity_id
_entity_poly.type
_entity_poly.pdbx_seq_one_letter_code
_entity_poly.pdbx_strand_id
1 'polypeptide(L)'
;MERKDFLRQGGPCFYFDTELFAPTTDSFALGWFAAPKRGERVCDLGSGTGLLGTLLLAREPSLTLFCVEQNAAANALAEKGFAENGWAERVTLRTGDLRENAALPAAGSMDYALSNPPYFPAGSGASAAGEARQAAREEVGCTLADVCAAAARVL
;
A
#
# COMPACT_ATOMS: atom_id res chain seq x y z
N MET A 1 1.37 14.12 11.74
CA MET A 1 -0.01 14.35 12.26
C MET A 1 -1.01 13.60 11.40
N GLU A 2 -1.84 12.76 12.03
CA GLU A 2 -2.92 12.03 11.34
C GLU A 2 -3.90 12.99 10.66
N ARG A 3 -4.28 12.65 9.43
CA ARG A 3 -5.28 13.37 8.64
C ARG A 3 -6.22 12.37 7.98
N LYS A 4 -7.44 12.82 7.74
CA LYS A 4 -8.45 12.13 6.97
C LYS A 4 -8.78 12.93 5.72
N ASP A 5 -8.91 12.26 4.59
CA ASP A 5 -9.37 12.87 3.34
C ASP A 5 -10.31 11.90 2.61
N PHE A 6 -10.90 12.36 1.52
CA PHE A 6 -11.88 11.62 0.75
C PHE A 6 -11.43 11.55 -0.71
N LEU A 7 -11.66 10.43 -1.38
CA LEU A 7 -11.39 10.30 -2.82
C LEU A 7 -12.25 11.27 -3.65
N ARG A 8 -13.42 11.61 -3.13
CA ARG A 8 -14.36 12.61 -3.65
C ARG A 8 -15.31 13.02 -2.53
N GLN A 9 -15.97 14.16 -2.66
CA GLN A 9 -16.96 14.62 -1.69
C GLN A 9 -18.04 13.54 -1.45
N GLY A 10 -18.21 13.13 -0.20
CA GLY A 10 -19.15 12.09 0.19
C GLY A 10 -18.80 10.67 -0.27
N GLY A 11 -17.61 10.47 -0.79
CA GLY A 11 -17.10 9.17 -1.22
C GLY A 11 -16.24 8.47 -0.16
N PRO A 12 -15.55 7.39 -0.56
CA PRO A 12 -14.66 6.68 0.33
C PRO A 12 -13.56 7.57 0.90
N CYS A 13 -13.28 7.37 2.18
CA CYS A 13 -12.24 8.08 2.90
C CYS A 13 -10.95 7.25 2.98
N PHE A 14 -9.86 7.94 3.24
CA PHE A 14 -8.59 7.34 3.60
C PHE A 14 -7.89 8.18 4.66
N TYR A 15 -7.06 7.52 5.45
CA TYR A 15 -6.26 8.16 6.48
C TYR A 15 -4.79 8.17 6.08
N PHE A 16 -4.07 9.21 6.46
CA PHE A 16 -2.64 9.32 6.23
C PHE A 16 -1.98 10.16 7.33
N ASP A 17 -0.69 10.03 7.45
CA ASP A 17 0.13 10.88 8.30
C ASP A 17 1.18 11.57 7.43
N THR A 18 1.22 12.90 7.52
CA THR A 18 2.15 13.72 6.73
C THR A 18 3.61 13.50 7.09
N GLU A 19 3.88 12.94 8.25
CA GLU A 19 5.23 12.61 8.72
C GLU A 19 5.68 11.21 8.27
N LEU A 20 4.71 10.31 8.01
CA LEU A 20 4.98 8.96 7.50
C LEU A 20 4.87 8.91 5.98
N PHE A 21 3.65 8.91 5.47
CA PHE A 21 3.37 8.78 4.04
C PHE A 21 2.27 9.75 3.63
N ALA A 22 2.62 10.82 2.94
CA ALA A 22 1.64 11.68 2.30
C ALA A 22 1.18 11.08 0.96
N PRO A 23 -0.10 11.22 0.60
CA PRO A 23 -0.59 10.87 -0.73
C PRO A 23 0.22 11.60 -1.81
N THR A 24 0.60 10.87 -2.86
CA THR A 24 1.34 11.45 -4.01
C THR A 24 0.54 11.29 -5.28
N THR A 25 0.83 12.12 -6.27
CA THR A 25 0.24 12.01 -7.62
C THR A 25 0.46 10.61 -8.20
N ASP A 26 1.63 10.00 -7.93
CA ASP A 26 1.98 8.67 -8.43
C ASP A 26 1.05 7.59 -7.87
N SER A 27 0.66 7.69 -6.59
CA SER A 27 -0.30 6.77 -5.98
C SER A 27 -1.66 6.83 -6.68
N PHE A 28 -2.15 8.03 -6.98
CA PHE A 28 -3.41 8.20 -7.71
C PHE A 28 -3.29 7.73 -9.17
N ALA A 29 -2.18 8.03 -9.84
CA ALA A 29 -1.92 7.60 -11.22
C ALA A 29 -1.86 6.07 -11.31
N LEU A 30 -1.13 5.41 -10.38
CA LEU A 30 -1.05 3.96 -10.32
C LEU A 30 -2.42 3.34 -10.01
N GLY A 31 -3.16 3.87 -9.04
CA GLY A 31 -4.49 3.39 -8.69
C GLY A 31 -5.48 3.53 -9.85
N TRP A 32 -5.32 4.54 -10.70
CA TRP A 32 -6.12 4.70 -11.92
C TRP A 32 -5.67 3.75 -13.04
N PHE A 33 -4.37 3.57 -13.21
CA PHE A 33 -3.78 2.70 -14.24
C PHE A 33 -4.01 1.21 -13.96
N ALA A 34 -3.92 0.79 -12.70
CA ALA A 34 -4.12 -0.58 -12.28
C ALA A 34 -5.53 -1.04 -12.65
N ALA A 35 -5.66 -2.18 -13.30
CA ALA A 35 -6.92 -2.69 -13.83
C ALA A 35 -7.18 -4.15 -13.44
N PRO A 36 -7.24 -4.48 -12.13
CA PRO A 36 -7.66 -5.79 -11.70
C PRO A 36 -9.09 -6.04 -12.15
N LYS A 37 -9.38 -7.29 -12.50
CA LYS A 37 -10.70 -7.69 -12.96
C LYS A 37 -11.65 -7.93 -11.79
N ARG A 38 -12.94 -7.93 -12.09
CA ARG A 38 -13.98 -8.21 -11.11
C ARG A 38 -13.73 -9.53 -10.37
N GLY A 39 -13.76 -9.46 -9.04
CA GLY A 39 -13.62 -10.62 -8.16
C GLY A 39 -12.20 -11.12 -7.96
N GLU A 40 -11.18 -10.46 -8.54
CA GLU A 40 -9.79 -10.85 -8.36
C GLU A 40 -9.29 -10.58 -6.94
N ARG A 41 -8.30 -11.38 -6.54
CA ARG A 41 -7.53 -11.25 -5.31
C ARG A 41 -6.28 -10.43 -5.61
N VAL A 42 -6.16 -9.30 -4.98
CA VAL A 42 -5.09 -8.32 -5.24
C VAL A 42 -4.14 -8.25 -4.06
N CYS A 43 -2.84 -8.33 -4.32
CA CYS A 43 -1.80 -8.10 -3.32
C CYS A 43 -1.20 -6.69 -3.50
N ASP A 44 -1.25 -5.87 -2.45
CA ASP A 44 -0.60 -4.56 -2.37
C ASP A 44 0.68 -4.69 -1.54
N LEU A 45 1.82 -4.68 -2.21
CA LEU A 45 3.14 -4.87 -1.62
C LEU A 45 3.76 -3.51 -1.22
N GLY A 46 3.88 -3.28 0.08
CA GLY A 46 4.25 -1.97 0.63
C GLY A 46 3.05 -1.03 0.60
N SER A 47 1.92 -1.46 1.16
CA SER A 47 0.63 -0.79 1.03
C SER A 47 0.54 0.57 1.72
N GLY A 48 1.50 0.91 2.60
CA GLY A 48 1.48 2.16 3.35
C GLY A 48 0.18 2.32 4.14
N THR A 49 -0.45 3.46 3.95
CA THR A 49 -1.74 3.77 4.60
C THR A 49 -2.96 3.24 3.83
N GLY A 50 -2.79 2.34 2.86
CA GLY A 50 -3.86 1.66 2.14
C GLY A 50 -4.54 2.50 1.05
N LEU A 51 -3.90 3.58 0.57
CA LEU A 51 -4.50 4.46 -0.44
C LEU A 51 -4.77 3.73 -1.76
N LEU A 52 -3.83 2.89 -2.24
CA LEU A 52 -4.03 2.13 -3.48
C LEU A 52 -5.20 1.16 -3.34
N GLY A 53 -5.26 0.42 -2.24
CA GLY A 53 -6.39 -0.46 -1.94
C GLY A 53 -7.72 0.28 -1.88
N THR A 54 -7.75 1.49 -1.29
CA THR A 54 -8.94 2.36 -1.25
C THR A 54 -9.38 2.77 -2.65
N LEU A 55 -8.45 3.16 -3.52
CA LEU A 55 -8.74 3.51 -4.92
C LEU A 55 -9.29 2.32 -5.71
N LEU A 56 -8.73 1.14 -5.52
CA LEU A 56 -9.17 -0.08 -6.20
C LEU A 56 -10.56 -0.52 -5.75
N LEU A 57 -10.83 -0.60 -4.45
CA LEU A 57 -12.13 -0.99 -3.91
C LEU A 57 -13.23 0.03 -4.21
N ALA A 58 -12.89 1.33 -4.27
CA ALA A 58 -13.84 2.36 -4.68
C ALA A 58 -14.32 2.19 -6.13
N ARG A 59 -13.46 1.63 -6.99
CA ARG A 59 -13.75 1.41 -8.41
C ARG A 59 -14.35 0.04 -8.68
N GLU A 60 -13.85 -0.99 -7.99
CA GLU A 60 -14.33 -2.38 -8.13
C GLU A 60 -14.52 -3.02 -6.75
N PRO A 61 -15.72 -2.88 -6.15
CA PRO A 61 -15.99 -3.36 -4.79
C PRO A 61 -15.97 -4.88 -4.61
N SER A 62 -15.92 -5.65 -5.69
CA SER A 62 -15.86 -7.12 -5.61
C SER A 62 -14.46 -7.69 -5.38
N LEU A 63 -13.43 -6.85 -5.42
CA LEU A 63 -12.06 -7.26 -5.13
C LEU A 63 -11.89 -7.70 -3.68
N THR A 64 -10.92 -8.56 -3.45
CA THR A 64 -10.36 -8.81 -2.12
C THR A 64 -8.89 -8.41 -2.11
N LEU A 65 -8.45 -7.78 -1.02
CA LEU A 65 -7.10 -7.26 -0.91
C LEU A 65 -6.31 -8.00 0.15
N PHE A 66 -5.04 -8.24 -0.14
CA PHE A 66 -4.03 -8.60 0.84
C PHE A 66 -2.95 -7.51 0.83
N CYS A 67 -2.87 -6.75 1.90
CA CYS A 67 -1.95 -5.63 2.05
C CYS A 67 -0.79 -6.02 2.96
N VAL A 68 0.44 -5.82 2.49
CA VAL A 68 1.66 -6.06 3.28
C VAL A 68 2.36 -4.73 3.51
N GLU A 69 2.55 -4.36 4.77
CA GLU A 69 3.20 -3.11 5.16
C GLU A 69 4.10 -3.34 6.37
N GLN A 70 5.34 -2.88 6.30
CA GLN A 70 6.31 -3.03 7.39
C GLN A 70 6.02 -2.08 8.55
N ASN A 71 5.54 -0.88 8.25
CA ASN A 71 5.24 0.14 9.25
C ASN A 71 3.87 -0.11 9.89
N ALA A 72 3.88 -0.53 11.16
CA ALA A 72 2.65 -0.82 11.91
C ALA A 72 1.73 0.41 12.07
N ALA A 73 2.28 1.62 12.17
CA ALA A 73 1.47 2.83 12.29
C ALA A 73 0.76 3.16 10.98
N ALA A 74 1.41 2.96 9.83
CA ALA A 74 0.77 3.10 8.52
C ALA A 74 -0.33 2.06 8.32
N ASN A 75 -0.06 0.82 8.71
CA ASN A 75 -1.03 -0.27 8.62
C ASN A 75 -2.28 -0.02 9.48
N ALA A 76 -2.11 0.57 10.68
CA ALA A 76 -3.23 0.96 11.54
C ALA A 76 -4.11 2.06 10.89
N LEU A 77 -3.52 3.00 10.15
CA LEU A 77 -4.28 4.00 9.39
C LEU A 77 -5.04 3.37 8.23
N ALA A 78 -4.46 2.38 7.55
CA ALA A 78 -5.13 1.61 6.52
C ALA A 78 -6.34 0.84 7.09
N GLU A 79 -6.16 0.15 8.22
CA GLU A 79 -7.24 -0.56 8.92
C GLU A 79 -8.42 0.37 9.24
N LYS A 80 -8.12 1.54 9.80
CA LYS A 80 -9.12 2.56 10.12
C LYS A 80 -9.89 3.01 8.88
N GLY A 81 -9.21 3.28 7.77
CA GLY A 81 -9.82 3.68 6.52
C GLY A 81 -10.71 2.60 5.92
N PHE A 82 -10.23 1.36 5.85
CA PHE A 82 -11.01 0.24 5.32
C PHE A 82 -12.23 -0.09 6.19
N ALA A 83 -12.09 -0.03 7.52
CA ALA A 83 -13.21 -0.25 8.43
C ALA A 83 -14.30 0.82 8.27
N GLU A 84 -13.92 2.10 8.18
CA GLU A 84 -14.87 3.19 8.01
C GLU A 84 -15.61 3.15 6.67
N ASN A 85 -14.95 2.66 5.61
CA ASN A 85 -15.58 2.44 4.31
C ASN A 85 -16.45 1.17 4.25
N GLY A 86 -16.52 0.37 5.32
CA GLY A 86 -17.25 -0.89 5.35
C GLY A 86 -16.57 -2.03 4.58
N TRP A 87 -15.24 -1.97 4.41
CA TRP A 87 -14.46 -2.94 3.62
C TRP A 87 -13.60 -3.90 4.44
N ALA A 88 -13.73 -3.88 5.78
CA ALA A 88 -12.92 -4.72 6.67
C ALA A 88 -12.93 -6.21 6.26
N GLU A 89 -14.08 -6.75 5.87
CA GLU A 89 -14.23 -8.16 5.43
C GLU A 89 -13.57 -8.48 4.08
N ARG A 90 -13.15 -7.45 3.34
CA ARG A 90 -12.53 -7.61 2.02
C ARG A 90 -11.03 -7.41 2.02
N VAL A 91 -10.48 -7.00 3.16
CA VAL A 91 -9.06 -6.63 3.26
C VAL A 91 -8.39 -7.43 4.37
N THR A 92 -7.32 -8.10 4.01
CA THR A 92 -6.38 -8.68 4.98
C THR A 92 -5.17 -7.75 5.08
N LEU A 93 -4.92 -7.24 6.27
CA LEU A 93 -3.75 -6.42 6.58
C LEU A 93 -2.70 -7.26 7.28
N ARG A 94 -1.48 -7.23 6.78
CA ARG A 94 -0.33 -7.90 7.39
C ARG A 94 0.78 -6.91 7.66
N THR A 95 1.14 -6.75 8.93
CA THR A 95 2.36 -6.01 9.28
C THR A 95 3.55 -6.96 9.16
N GLY A 96 4.51 -6.61 8.29
CA GLY A 96 5.70 -7.43 8.07
C GLY A 96 6.50 -6.99 6.85
N ASP A 97 7.69 -7.57 6.74
CA ASP A 97 8.60 -7.32 5.62
C ASP A 97 8.21 -8.19 4.42
N LEU A 98 7.99 -7.58 3.26
CA LEU A 98 7.63 -8.30 2.03
C LEU A 98 8.73 -9.27 1.53
N ARG A 99 9.96 -9.16 2.06
CA ARG A 99 11.05 -10.13 1.81
C ARG A 99 10.87 -11.43 2.60
N GLU A 100 10.02 -11.43 3.60
CA GLU A 100 9.75 -12.58 4.46
C GLU A 100 8.49 -13.32 4.00
N ASN A 101 8.64 -14.59 3.68
CA ASN A 101 7.52 -15.42 3.23
C ASN A 101 6.34 -15.46 4.22
N ALA A 102 6.61 -15.29 5.52
CA ALA A 102 5.58 -15.28 6.56
C ALA A 102 4.68 -14.02 6.50
N ALA A 103 5.16 -12.93 5.91
CA ALA A 103 4.40 -11.71 5.72
C ALA A 103 3.54 -11.73 4.45
N LEU A 104 3.85 -12.62 3.50
CA LEU A 104 3.17 -12.72 2.22
C LEU A 104 1.97 -13.68 2.28
N PRO A 105 0.98 -13.53 1.38
CA PRO A 105 -0.02 -14.56 1.17
C PRO A 105 0.61 -15.84 0.62
N ALA A 106 -0.14 -16.94 0.61
CA ALA A 106 0.34 -18.20 0.07
C ALA A 106 0.83 -18.05 -1.38
N ALA A 107 1.84 -18.82 -1.77
CA ALA A 107 2.36 -18.79 -3.14
C ALA A 107 1.26 -19.11 -4.16
N GLY A 108 1.20 -18.34 -5.25
CA GLY A 108 0.21 -18.52 -6.31
C GLY A 108 -1.23 -18.27 -5.87
N SER A 109 -1.47 -17.53 -4.78
CA SER A 109 -2.81 -17.32 -4.25
C SER A 109 -3.45 -15.99 -4.67
N MET A 110 -2.70 -15.13 -5.36
CA MET A 110 -3.18 -13.84 -5.83
C MET A 110 -3.33 -13.83 -7.34
N ASP A 111 -4.25 -13.02 -7.83
CA ASP A 111 -4.54 -12.88 -9.26
C ASP A 111 -3.89 -11.61 -9.83
N TYR A 112 -3.59 -10.65 -8.96
CA TYR A 112 -3.00 -9.36 -9.28
C TYR A 112 -2.06 -8.90 -8.17
N ALA A 113 -0.95 -8.27 -8.53
CA ALA A 113 -0.05 -7.64 -7.57
C ALA A 113 0.30 -6.23 -8.02
N LEU A 114 0.40 -5.31 -7.08
CA LEU A 114 0.87 -3.95 -7.32
C LEU A 114 1.74 -3.47 -6.16
N SER A 115 2.52 -2.44 -6.43
CA SER A 115 3.36 -1.78 -5.44
C SER A 115 3.67 -0.36 -5.87
N ASN A 116 3.72 0.56 -4.92
CA ASN A 116 4.26 1.91 -5.11
C ASN A 116 5.44 2.12 -4.15
N PRO A 117 6.57 1.43 -4.39
CA PRO A 117 7.72 1.48 -3.49
C PRO A 117 8.40 2.85 -3.54
N PRO A 118 9.18 3.24 -2.52
CA PRO A 118 9.99 4.44 -2.60
C PRO A 118 11.03 4.32 -3.72
N TYR A 119 11.07 5.30 -4.63
CA TYR A 119 11.84 5.25 -5.90
C TYR A 119 13.33 5.54 -5.80
N PHE A 120 13.85 5.86 -4.63
CA PHE A 120 15.23 6.30 -4.51
C PHE A 120 16.12 5.20 -3.91
N PRO A 121 17.25 4.89 -4.55
CA PRO A 121 18.27 4.05 -3.94
C PRO A 121 18.71 4.64 -2.60
N ALA A 122 18.98 3.80 -1.62
CA ALA A 122 19.63 4.23 -0.38
C ALA A 122 20.90 5.02 -0.73
N GLY A 123 21.04 6.24 -0.19
CA GLY A 123 22.20 7.11 -0.44
C GLY A 123 22.12 8.01 -1.68
N SER A 124 21.04 8.00 -2.45
CA SER A 124 20.84 9.02 -3.49
C SER A 124 20.43 10.34 -2.82
N GLY A 125 21.38 11.25 -2.66
CA GLY A 125 21.27 12.53 -1.97
C GLY A 125 20.30 13.55 -2.60
N ALA A 126 19.11 13.16 -2.94
CA ALA A 126 18.03 14.07 -3.24
C ALA A 126 17.50 14.63 -1.90
N SER A 127 18.28 15.53 -1.33
CA SER A 127 17.86 16.31 -0.19
C SER A 127 16.71 17.22 -0.59
N ALA A 128 15.62 17.14 0.09
CA ALA A 128 14.92 18.31 0.61
C ALA A 128 13.59 17.86 1.17
N ALA A 129 13.52 17.74 2.38
CA ALA A 129 12.37 17.76 3.27
C ALA A 129 12.45 16.66 4.35
N GLY A 130 13.43 16.85 5.20
CA GLY A 130 13.42 16.25 6.52
C GLY A 130 14.13 14.90 6.63
N GLU A 131 15.14 14.87 7.50
CA GLU A 131 15.90 13.68 7.87
C GLU A 131 15.02 12.51 8.32
N ALA A 132 13.85 12.79 8.90
CA ALA A 132 12.87 11.77 9.30
C ALA A 132 12.20 11.04 8.12
N ARG A 133 11.92 11.75 7.00
CA ARG A 133 11.41 11.11 5.77
C ARG A 133 12.47 10.28 5.07
N GLN A 134 13.72 10.71 5.19
CA GLN A 134 14.84 9.97 4.62
C GLN A 134 15.11 8.71 5.43
N ALA A 135 15.09 8.78 6.76
CA ALA A 135 15.23 7.62 7.63
C ALA A 135 14.11 6.60 7.42
N ALA A 136 12.84 7.03 7.32
CA ALA A 136 11.73 6.13 7.03
C ALA A 136 11.80 5.49 5.63
N ARG A 137 12.47 6.14 4.67
CA ARG A 137 12.74 5.60 3.33
C ARG A 137 13.99 4.73 3.27
N GLU A 138 14.99 5.01 4.09
CA GLU A 138 16.24 4.24 4.20
C GLU A 138 16.07 2.99 5.07
N GLU A 139 15.22 3.02 6.11
CA GLU A 139 14.89 1.83 6.91
C GLU A 139 14.17 0.73 6.13
N VAL A 140 13.55 1.07 4.99
CA VAL A 140 12.83 0.08 4.19
C VAL A 140 13.78 -0.90 3.48
N GLY A 141 15.02 -0.52 3.17
CA GLY A 141 16.04 -1.44 2.58
C GLY A 141 15.53 -2.37 1.47
N CYS A 142 14.32 -2.13 0.98
CA CYS A 142 13.63 -2.96 0.00
C CYS A 142 13.97 -2.47 -1.40
N THR A 143 14.49 -3.37 -2.22
CA THR A 143 14.84 -3.07 -3.61
C THR A 143 13.68 -3.40 -4.55
N LEU A 144 13.71 -2.87 -5.77
CA LEU A 144 12.77 -3.28 -6.82
C LEU A 144 12.83 -4.80 -7.08
N ALA A 145 14.01 -5.40 -6.97
CA ALA A 145 14.17 -6.85 -7.13
C ALA A 145 13.41 -7.63 -6.04
N ASP A 146 13.40 -7.13 -4.80
CA ASP A 146 12.64 -7.74 -3.70
C ASP A 146 11.13 -7.67 -3.97
N VAL A 147 10.64 -6.52 -4.43
CA VAL A 147 9.23 -6.35 -4.82
C VAL A 147 8.85 -7.31 -5.95
N CYS A 148 9.68 -7.42 -6.99
CA CYS A 148 9.45 -8.35 -8.09
C CYS A 148 9.46 -9.81 -7.64
N ALA A 149 10.38 -10.18 -6.72
CA ALA A 149 10.44 -11.54 -6.17
C ALA A 149 9.19 -11.85 -5.33
N ALA A 150 8.74 -10.92 -4.50
CA ALA A 150 7.50 -11.07 -3.73
C ALA A 150 6.28 -11.19 -4.65
N ALA A 151 6.17 -10.33 -5.66
CA ALA A 151 5.09 -10.38 -6.64
C ALA A 151 5.06 -11.71 -7.40
N ALA A 152 6.21 -12.17 -7.92
CA ALA A 152 6.33 -13.44 -8.63
C ALA A 152 5.97 -14.65 -7.76
N ARG A 153 6.20 -14.56 -6.44
CA ARG A 153 5.83 -15.62 -5.51
C ARG A 153 4.32 -15.70 -5.29
N VAL A 154 3.65 -14.57 -5.15
CA VAL A 154 2.23 -14.54 -4.77
C VAL A 154 1.28 -14.73 -5.95
N LEU A 155 1.74 -14.42 -7.18
CA LEU A 155 1.06 -14.68 -8.44
C LEU A 155 1.26 -16.12 -8.92
#